data_1281cfc3b22ca35b37e2bf88a6309dcd
#
_entry.id   1281cfc3b22ca35b37e2bf88a6309dcd
#
_cell.length_a   1.000
_cell.length_b   1.000
_cell.length_c   1.000
_cell.angle_alpha   90.00
_cell.angle_beta   90.00
_cell.angle_gamma   90.00
#
_symmetry.space_group_name_H-M   'P 1'
#
loop_
_entity.id
_entity.type
_entity.pdbx_description
1 polymer ?
#
loop_
_entity_poly.entity_id
_entity_poly.type
_entity_poly.pdbx_seq_one_letter_code
_entity_poly.pdbx_strand_id
1 'polypeptide(L)'
;MALIPMMTAYENVEFVLRLAGYKGDRRKRTEECLKLVGLGSRMHHMPQELSGGEQQRVAIARAIAHKPKIIFADEPTAELDSNTGLQVMKIFKELIEKQGVTIVMTTHDTGLMEIADCIYHIEDGEIADED
;
A
#
# COMPACT_ATOMS: atom_id res chain seq x y z
N MET A 1 -0.05 0.45 9.08
CA MET A 1 -1.30 -0.29 9.29
C MET A 1 -0.99 -1.77 9.46
N ALA A 2 -1.33 -2.31 10.62
CA ALA A 2 -0.94 -3.67 10.98
C ALA A 2 -1.78 -4.73 10.25
N LEU A 3 -1.16 -5.85 9.90
CA LEU A 3 -1.84 -7.01 9.37
C LEU A 3 -2.54 -7.77 10.51
N ILE A 4 -3.55 -8.53 10.16
CA ILE A 4 -4.20 -9.43 11.11
C ILE A 4 -3.26 -10.63 11.32
N PRO A 5 -2.72 -10.83 12.55
CA PRO A 5 -1.61 -11.74 12.76
C PRO A 5 -1.96 -13.23 12.62
N MET A 6 -3.23 -13.56 12.69
CA MET A 6 -3.69 -14.95 12.56
C MET A 6 -4.13 -15.32 11.14
N MET A 7 -3.94 -14.41 10.20
CA MET A 7 -4.29 -14.61 8.79
C MET A 7 -3.04 -14.58 7.92
N THR A 8 -3.00 -15.40 6.88
CA THR A 8 -1.94 -15.35 5.85
C THR A 8 -2.01 -14.02 5.09
N ALA A 9 -0.99 -13.73 4.28
CA ALA A 9 -1.02 -12.58 3.37
C ALA A 9 -2.27 -12.64 2.48
N TYR A 10 -2.57 -13.80 1.91
CA TYR A 10 -3.76 -14.01 1.10
C TYR A 10 -5.04 -13.68 1.87
N GLU A 11 -5.19 -14.23 3.06
CA GLU A 11 -6.38 -14.02 3.88
C GLU A 11 -6.54 -12.56 4.30
N ASN A 12 -5.44 -11.86 4.60
CA ASN A 12 -5.47 -10.43 4.92
C ASN A 12 -6.08 -9.60 3.79
N VAL A 13 -5.75 -9.93 2.55
CA VAL A 13 -6.25 -9.21 1.37
C VAL A 13 -7.68 -9.64 1.05
N GLU A 14 -7.94 -10.93 0.98
CA GLU A 14 -9.25 -11.49 0.62
C GLU A 14 -10.35 -11.06 1.61
N PHE A 15 -10.01 -10.98 2.88
CA PHE A 15 -10.94 -10.56 3.93
C PHE A 15 -11.54 -9.17 3.67
N VAL A 16 -10.72 -8.23 3.20
CA VAL A 16 -11.18 -6.88 2.87
C VAL A 16 -12.18 -6.91 1.71
N LEU A 17 -11.94 -7.75 0.70
CA LEU A 17 -12.87 -7.92 -0.40
C LEU A 17 -14.21 -8.47 0.06
N ARG A 18 -14.17 -9.40 0.98
CA ARG A 18 -15.38 -9.99 1.58
C ARG A 18 -16.17 -8.94 2.34
N LEU A 19 -15.50 -8.14 3.18
CA LEU A 19 -16.13 -7.07 3.93
C LEU A 19 -16.72 -5.98 3.04
N ALA A 20 -16.04 -5.64 1.96
CA ALA A 20 -16.47 -4.61 1.01
C ALA A 20 -17.59 -5.08 0.08
N GLY A 21 -17.98 -6.36 0.15
CA GLY A 21 -18.99 -6.90 -0.74
C GLY A 21 -18.55 -6.96 -2.20
N TYR A 22 -17.27 -7.23 -2.44
CA TYR A 22 -16.73 -7.30 -3.80
C TYR A 22 -17.46 -8.33 -4.63
N LYS A 23 -18.00 -7.92 -5.77
CA LYS A 23 -18.88 -8.75 -6.59
C LYS A 23 -18.16 -9.59 -7.65
N GLY A 24 -16.88 -9.36 -7.87
CA GLY A 24 -16.08 -10.14 -8.81
C GLY A 24 -15.52 -11.40 -8.15
N ASP A 25 -14.58 -12.03 -8.85
CA ASP A 25 -13.86 -13.20 -8.37
C ASP A 25 -12.83 -12.76 -7.31
N ARG A 26 -13.14 -12.98 -6.04
CA ARG A 26 -12.27 -12.59 -4.92
C ARG A 26 -10.90 -13.26 -4.97
N ARG A 27 -10.86 -14.53 -5.32
CA ARG A 27 -9.59 -15.27 -5.42
C ARG A 27 -8.69 -14.66 -6.48
N LYS A 28 -9.22 -14.44 -7.66
CA LYS A 28 -8.47 -13.85 -8.77
C LYS A 28 -7.95 -12.46 -8.40
N ARG A 29 -8.82 -11.63 -7.82
CA ARG A 29 -8.44 -10.27 -7.42
C ARG A 29 -7.37 -10.26 -6.33
N THR A 30 -7.50 -11.14 -5.32
CA THR A 30 -6.51 -11.27 -4.25
C THR A 30 -5.13 -11.65 -4.82
N GLU A 31 -5.11 -12.65 -5.70
CA GLU A 31 -3.87 -13.08 -6.33
C GLU A 31 -3.26 -11.99 -7.20
N GLU A 32 -4.07 -11.25 -7.97
CA GLU A 32 -3.61 -10.11 -8.76
C GLU A 32 -2.93 -9.05 -7.89
N CYS A 33 -3.56 -8.69 -6.76
CA CYS A 33 -3.03 -7.67 -5.87
C CYS A 33 -1.71 -8.09 -5.22
N LEU A 34 -1.61 -9.33 -4.78
CA LEU A 34 -0.38 -9.84 -4.18
C LEU A 34 0.75 -9.95 -5.20
N LYS A 35 0.44 -10.33 -6.43
CA LYS A 35 1.43 -10.33 -7.52
C LYS A 35 1.89 -8.91 -7.86
N LEU A 36 0.97 -7.95 -7.86
CA LEU A 36 1.28 -6.55 -8.15
C LEU A 36 2.32 -6.00 -7.16
N VAL A 37 2.23 -6.38 -5.90
CA VAL A 37 3.18 -5.95 -4.87
C VAL A 37 4.38 -6.89 -4.73
N GLY A 38 4.55 -7.85 -5.64
CA GLY A 38 5.71 -8.73 -5.67
C GLY A 38 5.68 -9.88 -4.68
N LEU A 39 4.51 -10.25 -4.16
CA LEU A 39 4.36 -11.29 -3.13
C LEU A 39 3.62 -12.54 -3.62
N GLY A 40 3.60 -12.77 -4.92
CA GLY A 40 2.92 -13.94 -5.47
C GLY A 40 3.40 -15.28 -4.93
N SER A 41 4.71 -15.39 -4.63
CA SER A 41 5.29 -16.61 -4.06
C SER A 41 5.16 -16.71 -2.54
N ARG A 42 4.65 -15.69 -1.87
CA ARG A 42 4.54 -15.63 -0.41
C ARG A 42 3.13 -15.41 0.09
N MET A 43 2.15 -15.61 -0.76
CA MET A 43 0.77 -15.27 -0.40
C MET A 43 0.19 -16.13 0.74
N HIS A 44 0.76 -17.30 0.98
CA HIS A 44 0.29 -18.19 2.06
C HIS A 44 1.17 -18.13 3.32
N HIS A 45 2.10 -17.17 3.39
CA HIS A 45 2.90 -16.93 4.58
C HIS A 45 2.10 -16.12 5.61
N MET A 46 2.38 -16.40 6.88
CA MET A 46 1.82 -15.64 8.00
C MET A 46 2.62 -14.33 8.17
N PRO A 47 2.04 -13.27 8.77
CA PRO A 47 2.75 -12.00 8.94
C PRO A 47 4.10 -12.13 9.63
N GLN A 48 4.21 -12.99 10.64
CA GLN A 48 5.47 -13.17 11.36
C GLN A 48 6.56 -13.85 10.52
N GLU A 49 6.20 -14.45 9.40
CA GLU A 49 7.14 -15.05 8.44
C GLU A 49 7.60 -14.06 7.36
N LEU A 50 7.06 -12.84 7.39
CA LEU A 50 7.34 -11.80 6.41
C LEU A 50 8.22 -10.71 7.02
N SER A 51 9.12 -10.13 6.20
CA SER A 51 9.89 -8.95 6.60
C SER A 51 8.96 -7.75 6.80
N GLY A 52 9.46 -6.69 7.44
CA GLY A 52 8.70 -5.46 7.60
C GLY A 52 8.25 -4.86 6.27
N GLY A 53 9.13 -4.88 5.28
CA GLY A 53 8.79 -4.40 3.93
C GLY A 53 7.77 -5.25 3.23
N GLU A 54 7.85 -6.57 3.38
CA GLU A 54 6.86 -7.50 2.84
C GLU A 54 5.50 -7.29 3.50
N GLN A 55 5.47 -7.09 4.82
CA GLN A 55 4.23 -6.77 5.54
C GLN A 55 3.62 -5.47 5.05
N GLN A 56 4.44 -4.45 4.79
CA GLN A 56 3.98 -3.17 4.25
C GLN A 56 3.37 -3.37 2.86
N ARG A 57 3.98 -4.20 2.03
CA ARG A 57 3.45 -4.48 0.70
C ARG A 57 2.14 -5.25 0.75
N VAL A 58 1.96 -6.17 1.71
CA VAL A 58 0.66 -6.81 1.93
C VAL A 58 -0.39 -5.76 2.33
N ALA A 59 -0.03 -4.82 3.19
CA ALA A 59 -0.93 -3.74 3.59
C ALA A 59 -1.35 -2.88 2.38
N ILE A 60 -0.44 -2.61 1.46
CA ILE A 60 -0.74 -1.90 0.21
C ILE A 60 -1.70 -2.72 -0.66
N ALA A 61 -1.43 -4.01 -0.84
CA ALA A 61 -2.31 -4.90 -1.60
C ALA A 61 -3.72 -4.92 -1.01
N ARG A 62 -3.82 -4.98 0.32
CA ARG A 62 -5.09 -4.92 1.04
C ARG A 62 -5.83 -3.61 0.79
N ALA A 63 -5.12 -2.50 0.76
CA ALA A 63 -5.70 -1.18 0.56
C ALA A 63 -6.27 -1.00 -0.85
N ILE A 64 -5.68 -1.63 -1.86
CA ILE A 64 -6.08 -1.48 -3.27
C ILE A 64 -7.07 -2.54 -3.75
N ALA A 65 -7.26 -3.61 -2.99
CA ALA A 65 -7.99 -4.79 -3.46
C ALA A 65 -9.41 -4.50 -3.91
N HIS A 66 -10.14 -3.69 -3.19
CA HIS A 66 -11.54 -3.34 -3.51
C HIS A 66 -11.65 -2.20 -4.54
N LYS A 67 -10.55 -1.86 -5.21
CA LYS A 67 -10.48 -0.83 -6.27
C LYS A 67 -10.94 0.55 -5.80
N PRO A 68 -10.35 1.10 -4.73
CA PRO A 68 -10.71 2.44 -4.27
C PRO A 68 -10.21 3.49 -5.26
N LYS A 69 -10.80 4.67 -5.22
CA LYS A 69 -10.33 5.83 -6.00
C LYS A 69 -9.26 6.62 -5.24
N ILE A 70 -9.30 6.56 -3.92
CA ILE A 70 -8.39 7.30 -3.04
C ILE A 70 -7.81 6.33 -2.02
N ILE A 71 -6.50 6.43 -1.81
CA ILE A 71 -5.78 5.68 -0.78
C ILE A 71 -5.12 6.69 0.15
N PHE A 72 -5.24 6.45 1.45
CA PHE A 72 -4.54 7.22 2.47
C PHE A 72 -3.39 6.40 3.02
N ALA A 73 -2.18 6.97 3.02
CA ALA A 73 -0.99 6.30 3.51
C ALA A 73 -0.27 7.20 4.51
N ASP A 74 -0.03 6.68 5.71
CA ASP A 74 0.67 7.39 6.76
C ASP A 74 2.10 6.87 6.88
N GLU A 75 3.07 7.72 6.50
CA GLU A 75 4.49 7.39 6.53
C GLU A 75 4.79 6.01 5.89
N PRO A 76 4.39 5.77 4.62
CA PRO A 76 4.41 4.42 4.04
C PRO A 76 5.79 3.79 3.87
N THR A 77 6.86 4.58 3.90
CA THR A 77 8.24 4.09 3.80
C THR A 77 9.00 4.20 5.12
N ALA A 78 8.38 4.66 6.20
CA ALA A 78 9.02 4.73 7.51
C ALA A 78 9.44 3.33 7.96
N GLU A 79 10.61 3.23 8.58
CA GLU A 79 11.17 1.97 9.10
C GLU A 79 11.54 0.95 8.03
N LEU A 80 11.48 1.32 6.75
CA LEU A 80 11.94 0.46 5.65
C LEU A 80 13.37 0.84 5.25
N ASP A 81 14.14 -0.16 4.80
CA ASP A 81 15.45 0.12 4.20
C ASP A 81 15.27 0.80 2.84
N SER A 82 16.37 1.34 2.30
CA SER A 82 16.33 2.10 1.04
C SER A 82 15.78 1.30 -0.13
N ASN A 83 16.19 0.03 -0.26
CA ASN A 83 15.73 -0.83 -1.36
C ASN A 83 14.24 -1.13 -1.27
N THR A 84 13.76 -1.46 -0.08
CA THR A 84 12.34 -1.74 0.14
C THR A 84 11.51 -0.47 -0.05
N GLY A 85 11.99 0.67 0.43
CA GLY A 85 11.35 1.96 0.21
C GLY A 85 11.19 2.28 -1.27
N LEU A 86 12.23 2.02 -2.09
CA LEU A 86 12.15 2.20 -3.53
C LEU A 86 11.13 1.29 -4.19
N GLN A 87 11.01 0.04 -3.73
CA GLN A 87 9.99 -0.89 -4.22
C GLN A 87 8.58 -0.37 -3.93
N VAL A 88 8.35 0.15 -2.73
CA VAL A 88 7.06 0.74 -2.35
C VAL A 88 6.74 1.96 -3.21
N MET A 89 7.72 2.83 -3.45
CA MET A 89 7.55 3.99 -4.33
C MET A 89 7.18 3.58 -5.76
N LYS A 90 7.81 2.55 -6.29
CA LYS A 90 7.47 2.01 -7.62
C LYS A 90 6.03 1.53 -7.69
N ILE A 91 5.58 0.83 -6.65
CA ILE A 91 4.20 0.34 -6.58
C ILE A 91 3.23 1.51 -6.60
N PHE A 92 3.47 2.54 -5.78
CA PHE A 92 2.62 3.74 -5.76
C PHE A 92 2.56 4.41 -7.13
N LYS A 93 3.70 4.56 -7.78
CA LYS A 93 3.77 5.16 -9.10
C LYS A 93 2.96 4.37 -10.14
N GLU A 94 3.06 3.05 -10.12
CA GLU A 94 2.28 2.18 -11.01
C GLU A 94 0.78 2.29 -10.74
N LEU A 95 0.37 2.35 -9.49
CA LEU A 95 -1.03 2.51 -9.12
C LEU A 95 -1.60 3.82 -9.64
N ILE A 96 -0.86 4.90 -9.52
CA ILE A 96 -1.28 6.22 -10.01
C ILE A 96 -1.38 6.21 -11.53
N GLU A 97 -0.34 5.76 -12.22
CA GLU A 97 -0.24 5.83 -13.68
C GLU A 97 -1.16 4.85 -14.40
N LYS A 98 -1.25 3.61 -13.90
CA LYS A 98 -1.96 2.54 -14.59
C LYS A 98 -3.39 2.30 -14.10
N GLN A 99 -3.67 2.60 -12.84
CA GLN A 99 -4.98 2.32 -12.26
C GLN A 99 -5.75 3.58 -11.88
N GLY A 100 -5.18 4.75 -12.10
CA GLY A 100 -5.86 6.03 -11.86
C GLY A 100 -6.19 6.29 -10.39
N VAL A 101 -5.44 5.71 -9.48
CA VAL A 101 -5.65 5.88 -8.03
C VAL A 101 -5.04 7.21 -7.58
N THR A 102 -5.75 7.92 -6.71
CA THR A 102 -5.21 9.09 -6.02
C THR A 102 -4.67 8.63 -4.66
N ILE A 103 -3.43 9.00 -4.36
CA ILE A 103 -2.80 8.66 -3.09
C ILE A 103 -2.55 9.94 -2.30
N VAL A 104 -3.09 9.99 -1.09
CA VAL A 104 -2.83 11.07 -0.13
C VAL A 104 -1.95 10.46 0.96
N MET A 105 -0.76 11.01 1.15
CA MET A 105 0.17 10.44 2.11
C MET A 105 0.82 11.50 3.00
N THR A 106 1.18 11.08 4.20
CA THR A 106 2.07 11.86 5.06
C THR A 106 3.46 11.25 4.93
N THR A 107 4.50 12.07 4.85
CA THR A 107 5.85 11.57 4.74
C THR A 107 6.90 12.61 5.09
N HIS A 108 8.07 12.13 5.52
CA HIS A 108 9.31 12.89 5.61
C HIS A 108 10.33 12.40 4.54
N ASP A 109 9.93 11.43 3.72
CA ASP A 109 10.79 10.83 2.70
C ASP A 109 10.86 11.74 1.48
N THR A 110 12.05 12.28 1.21
CA THR A 110 12.28 13.16 0.05
C THR A 110 12.06 12.46 -1.28
N GLY A 111 12.30 11.14 -1.35
CA GLY A 111 12.05 10.35 -2.56
C GLY A 111 10.56 10.31 -2.91
N LEU A 112 9.70 10.17 -1.91
CA LEU A 112 8.25 10.23 -2.12
C LEU A 112 7.79 11.63 -2.50
N MET A 113 8.42 12.66 -1.95
CA MET A 113 8.11 14.05 -2.33
C MET A 113 8.41 14.31 -3.79
N GLU A 114 9.46 13.71 -4.34
CA GLU A 114 9.85 13.89 -5.74
C GLU A 114 8.81 13.35 -6.73
N ILE A 115 8.07 12.32 -6.35
CA ILE A 115 7.04 11.74 -7.21
C ILE A 115 5.66 12.32 -7.00
N ALA A 116 5.50 13.21 -6.02
CA ALA A 116 4.21 13.81 -5.70
C ALA A 116 3.85 14.91 -6.71
N ASP A 117 2.58 14.97 -7.08
CA ASP A 117 2.06 16.03 -7.95
C ASP A 117 1.84 17.33 -7.18
N CYS A 118 1.53 17.22 -5.89
CA CYS A 118 1.27 18.37 -5.04
C CYS A 118 1.74 18.09 -3.61
N ILE A 119 2.41 19.05 -3.00
CA ILE A 119 2.95 18.92 -1.64
C ILE A 119 2.41 20.07 -0.78
N TYR A 120 1.87 19.71 0.39
CA TYR A 120 1.48 20.65 1.42
C TYR A 120 2.39 20.51 2.62
N HIS A 121 3.02 21.58 3.03
CA HIS A 121 3.82 21.62 4.26
C HIS A 121 2.94 22.06 5.41
N ILE A 122 2.87 21.26 6.46
CA ILE A 122 2.05 21.54 7.63
C ILE A 122 2.95 21.83 8.83
N GLU A 123 2.76 22.97 9.46
CA GLU A 123 3.44 23.39 10.69
C GLU A 123 2.40 23.86 11.70
N ASP A 124 2.50 23.36 12.93
CA ASP A 124 1.59 23.70 14.03
C ASP A 124 0.10 23.59 13.67
N GLY A 125 -0.25 22.59 12.87
CA GLY A 125 -1.63 22.32 12.45
C GLY A 125 -2.12 23.20 11.30
N GLU A 126 -1.27 24.04 10.72
CA GLU A 126 -1.62 24.93 9.61
C GLU A 126 -0.77 24.64 8.38
N ILE A 127 -1.35 24.87 7.21
CA ILE A 127 -0.62 24.73 5.95
C ILE A 127 0.33 25.92 5.80
N ALA A 128 1.64 25.64 5.78
CA ALA A 128 2.67 26.68 5.65
C ALA A 128 2.98 27.01 4.18
N ASP A 129 3.11 25.98 3.34
CA ASP A 129 3.44 26.10 1.91
C ASP A 129 2.68 25.08 1.09
N GLU A 130 2.55 25.37 -0.22
CA GLU A 130 2.00 24.46 -1.21
C GLU A 130 2.89 24.44 -2.43
N ASP A 131 3.34 23.25 -2.82
CA ASP A 131 4.17 23.04 -4.01
C ASP A 131 3.46 22.23 -5.09
#